data_04ae4f1fd18dada2276b9fad1bb27ac1
#
_entry.id   04ae4f1fd18dada2276b9fad1bb27ac1
#
_cell.length_a   1.000
_cell.length_b   1.000
_cell.length_c   1.000
_cell.angle_alpha   90.00
_cell.angle_beta   90.00
_cell.angle_gamma   90.00
#
_symmetry.space_group_name_H-M   'P 1'
#
loop_
_entity.id
_entity.type
_entity.pdbx_description
1 polymer ?
#
loop_
_entity_poly.entity_id
_entity_poly.type
_entity_poly.pdbx_seq_one_letter_code
_entity_poly.pdbx_strand_id
1 'polypeptide(L)'
;MNNVFGLDIGTRNVVGTVGHRTEDGAFIVEAQYVRQHETRSMLDGQIHDIGKVARTISAVKAELEAQLDAPLSEVCIAAAGRVLKTVTTHVEYEYAEESVVTGEDIHTLNLLGVEQAQDILREQNDTKYKFYCVGYSVVKYYLNEEVFISIEGHKANKIGEDIIVTFLPEDVVDGLYSAVGQAKMTVANMTLEPIAAINVAIPENFRMLNIALVDVGAGTSDISITREGSIIAYGMIPYAGDELTELIVQQYLVDFQTAEKMKLASSSEDEVTYEDIMSISHTIPSKEIWELVAPTVEKITSEVAAKIKELNGDKTCLLYTSPSPRDRQKSRMPSSA
;
A
#
# COMPACT_ATOMS: atom_id res chain seq x y z
N MET A 1 -14.54 9.87 22.21
CA MET A 1 -13.70 9.95 20.97
C MET A 1 -14.01 8.68 20.19
N ASN A 2 -14.19 8.77 18.88
CA ASN A 2 -14.42 7.56 18.09
C ASN A 2 -13.06 6.98 17.68
N ASN A 3 -12.73 5.80 18.23
CA ASN A 3 -11.56 5.07 17.80
C ASN A 3 -11.75 4.54 16.37
N VAL A 4 -10.68 4.60 15.59
CA VAL A 4 -10.60 4.02 14.25
C VAL A 4 -9.70 2.79 14.33
N PHE A 5 -10.18 1.67 13.82
CA PHE A 5 -9.40 0.45 13.68
C PHE A 5 -8.95 0.33 12.22
N GLY A 6 -7.66 0.38 11.99
CA GLY A 6 -7.02 0.12 10.69
C GLY A 6 -6.39 -1.26 10.67
N LEU A 7 -6.58 -1.99 9.56
CA LEU A 7 -6.01 -3.31 9.35
C LEU A 7 -5.28 -3.35 8.02
N ASP A 8 -3.99 -3.62 8.08
CA ASP A 8 -3.15 -3.93 6.93
C ASP A 8 -3.06 -5.47 6.80
N ILE A 9 -3.50 -5.99 5.65
CA ILE A 9 -3.52 -7.42 5.34
C ILE A 9 -2.41 -7.72 4.33
N GLY A 10 -1.18 -7.68 4.79
CA GLY A 10 -0.01 -7.91 3.96
C GLY A 10 0.24 -9.39 3.65
N THR A 11 1.10 -9.66 2.66
CA THR A 11 1.43 -11.02 2.21
C THR A 11 1.95 -11.91 3.34
N ARG A 12 2.72 -11.35 4.26
CA ARG A 12 3.35 -12.09 5.36
C ARG A 12 2.69 -11.85 6.70
N ASN A 13 2.34 -10.63 7.01
CA ASN A 13 1.83 -10.20 8.30
C ASN A 13 0.49 -9.52 8.15
N VAL A 14 -0.34 -9.65 9.18
CA VAL A 14 -1.49 -8.79 9.41
C VAL A 14 -1.14 -7.82 10.53
N VAL A 15 -1.30 -6.54 10.27
CA VAL A 15 -1.03 -5.47 11.25
C VAL A 15 -2.34 -4.77 11.59
N GLY A 16 -2.73 -4.79 12.86
CA GLY A 16 -3.87 -4.05 13.37
C GLY A 16 -3.41 -2.85 14.18
N THR A 17 -3.99 -1.69 13.93
CA THR A 17 -3.71 -0.44 14.66
C THR A 17 -5.02 0.22 15.04
N VAL A 18 -5.20 0.52 16.33
CA VAL A 18 -6.36 1.25 16.84
C VAL A 18 -5.89 2.58 17.41
N GLY A 19 -6.61 3.63 17.09
CA GLY A 19 -6.31 4.96 17.59
C GLY A 19 -7.39 5.97 17.25
N HIS A 20 -7.17 7.22 17.61
CA HIS A 20 -8.11 8.30 17.36
C HIS A 20 -7.37 9.57 16.92
N ARG A 21 -8.09 10.45 16.24
CA ARG A 21 -7.61 11.78 15.89
C ARG A 21 -7.92 12.76 17.00
N THR A 22 -6.93 13.54 17.40
CA THR A 22 -7.05 14.64 18.37
C THR A 22 -7.62 15.90 17.71
N GLU A 23 -8.06 16.89 18.49
CA GLU A 23 -8.61 18.16 17.97
C GLU A 23 -7.58 18.98 17.17
N ASP A 24 -6.31 18.85 17.48
CA ASP A 24 -5.19 19.46 16.76
C ASP A 24 -4.75 18.70 15.51
N GLY A 25 -5.46 17.60 15.19
CA GLY A 25 -5.27 16.82 13.96
C GLY A 25 -4.23 15.70 14.06
N ALA A 26 -3.55 15.55 15.20
CA ALA A 26 -2.63 14.43 15.42
C ALA A 26 -3.40 13.10 15.53
N PHE A 27 -2.78 12.00 15.12
CA PHE A 27 -3.31 10.65 15.31
C PHE A 27 -2.57 9.96 16.45
N ILE A 28 -3.31 9.59 17.50
CA ILE A 28 -2.77 8.87 18.66
C ILE A 28 -3.05 7.38 18.49
N VAL A 29 -2.01 6.58 18.46
CA VAL A 29 -2.12 5.12 18.47
C VAL A 29 -2.29 4.64 19.91
N GLU A 30 -3.42 3.97 20.18
CA GLU A 30 -3.74 3.41 21.51
C GLU A 30 -3.28 1.96 21.63
N ALA A 31 -3.46 1.16 20.57
CA ALA A 31 -3.04 -0.22 20.50
C ALA A 31 -2.56 -0.59 19.11
N GLN A 32 -1.56 -1.46 19.03
CA GLN A 32 -1.07 -2.04 17.79
C GLN A 32 -0.65 -3.48 18.04
N TYR A 33 -1.00 -4.35 17.09
CA TYR A 33 -0.57 -5.73 17.12
C TYR A 33 -0.25 -6.25 15.73
N VAL A 34 0.81 -7.07 15.64
CA VAL A 34 1.27 -7.66 14.39
C VAL A 34 1.28 -9.18 14.54
N ARG A 35 0.68 -9.88 13.58
CA ARG A 35 0.70 -11.34 13.52
C ARG A 35 1.09 -11.85 12.15
N GLN A 36 2.06 -12.74 12.10
CA GLN A 36 2.43 -13.44 10.89
C GLN A 36 1.41 -14.53 10.56
N HIS A 37 1.14 -14.73 9.26
CA HIS A 37 0.36 -15.87 8.80
C HIS A 37 1.06 -17.19 9.16
N GLU A 38 0.28 -18.18 9.60
CA GLU A 38 0.82 -19.50 9.97
C GLU A 38 1.40 -20.26 8.76
N THR A 39 0.87 -19.98 7.59
CA THR A 39 1.29 -20.57 6.31
C THR A 39 1.24 -19.51 5.23
N ARG A 40 1.78 -19.80 4.05
CA ARG A 40 1.65 -18.94 2.85
C ARG A 40 0.18 -18.91 2.37
N SER A 41 -0.68 -18.27 3.13
CA SER A 41 -2.11 -18.10 2.84
C SER A 41 -2.39 -16.89 1.92
N MET A 42 -1.39 -16.05 1.74
CA MET A 42 -1.34 -14.98 0.75
C MET A 42 -0.11 -15.16 -0.15
N LEU A 43 -0.26 -14.83 -1.42
CA LEU A 43 0.81 -14.81 -2.41
C LEU A 43 0.69 -13.52 -3.22
N ASP A 44 1.78 -12.78 -3.31
CA ASP A 44 1.88 -11.58 -4.14
C ASP A 44 0.73 -10.57 -3.93
N GLY A 45 0.37 -10.34 -2.67
CA GLY A 45 -0.72 -9.43 -2.29
C GLY A 45 -2.13 -10.00 -2.48
N GLN A 46 -2.30 -11.27 -2.87
CA GLN A 46 -3.61 -11.90 -3.06
C GLN A 46 -3.89 -12.98 -2.01
N ILE A 47 -5.16 -13.04 -1.57
CA ILE A 47 -5.61 -14.07 -0.64
C ILE A 47 -5.84 -15.39 -1.39
N HIS A 48 -5.08 -16.43 -1.02
CA HIS A 48 -5.25 -17.77 -1.55
C HIS A 48 -6.04 -18.70 -0.63
N ASP A 49 -6.06 -18.41 0.67
CA ASP A 49 -6.83 -19.17 1.67
C ASP A 49 -7.52 -18.19 2.63
N ILE A 50 -8.78 -17.86 2.27
CA ILE A 50 -9.60 -16.91 3.04
C ILE A 50 -9.74 -17.33 4.50
N GLY A 51 -9.94 -18.64 4.76
CA GLY A 51 -10.13 -19.13 6.12
C GLY A 51 -8.89 -18.98 7.01
N LYS A 52 -7.68 -19.16 6.43
CA LYS A 52 -6.42 -18.95 7.16
C LYS A 52 -6.17 -17.47 7.43
N VAL A 53 -6.38 -16.61 6.43
CA VAL A 53 -6.27 -15.15 6.61
C VAL A 53 -7.26 -14.67 7.67
N ALA A 54 -8.52 -15.12 7.62
CA ALA A 54 -9.53 -14.78 8.61
C ALA A 54 -9.14 -15.19 10.04
N ARG A 55 -8.47 -16.35 10.21
CA ARG A 55 -7.94 -16.76 11.53
C ARG A 55 -6.85 -15.81 12.03
N THR A 56 -5.94 -15.38 11.15
CA THR A 56 -4.90 -14.41 11.50
C THR A 56 -5.52 -13.07 11.90
N ILE A 57 -6.50 -12.58 11.12
CA ILE A 57 -7.26 -11.36 11.43
C ILE A 57 -7.97 -11.49 12.77
N SER A 58 -8.65 -12.61 13.02
CA SER A 58 -9.36 -12.86 14.28
C SER A 58 -8.43 -12.84 15.50
N ALA A 59 -7.20 -13.35 15.33
CA ALA A 59 -6.21 -13.34 16.39
C ALA A 59 -5.66 -11.93 16.64
N VAL A 60 -5.45 -11.12 15.59
CA VAL A 60 -5.07 -9.69 15.73
C VAL A 60 -6.18 -8.93 16.47
N LYS A 61 -7.43 -9.12 16.04
CA LYS A 61 -8.60 -8.52 16.68
C LYS A 61 -8.68 -8.86 18.16
N ALA A 62 -8.60 -10.15 18.51
CA ALA A 62 -8.73 -10.59 19.89
C ALA A 62 -7.66 -9.99 20.80
N GLU A 63 -6.43 -9.86 20.30
CA GLU A 63 -5.33 -9.24 21.07
C GLU A 63 -5.57 -7.75 21.28
N LEU A 64 -6.01 -7.03 20.26
CA LEU A 64 -6.34 -5.60 20.35
C LEU A 64 -7.55 -5.35 21.27
N GLU A 65 -8.59 -6.19 21.19
CA GLU A 65 -9.73 -6.12 22.11
C GLU A 65 -9.31 -6.34 23.57
N ALA A 66 -8.36 -7.25 23.81
CA ALA A 66 -7.80 -7.48 25.16
C ALA A 66 -6.97 -6.29 25.66
N GLN A 67 -6.20 -5.62 24.77
CA GLN A 67 -5.42 -4.44 25.13
C GLN A 67 -6.31 -3.23 25.44
N LEU A 68 -7.43 -3.09 24.73
CA LEU A 68 -8.33 -1.93 24.83
C LEU A 68 -9.49 -2.13 25.83
N ASP A 69 -9.72 -3.37 26.28
CA ASP A 69 -10.93 -3.78 27.02
C ASP A 69 -12.23 -3.32 26.33
N ALA A 70 -12.27 -3.40 25.00
CA ALA A 70 -13.37 -2.94 24.17
C ALA A 70 -13.53 -3.80 22.91
N PRO A 71 -14.79 -4.06 22.46
CA PRO A 71 -15.04 -4.82 21.24
C PRO A 71 -14.74 -4.01 19.98
N LEU A 72 -14.20 -4.69 18.94
CA LEU A 72 -13.94 -4.13 17.62
C LEU A 72 -14.88 -4.77 16.60
N SER A 73 -15.83 -4.01 16.07
CA SER A 73 -16.86 -4.49 15.12
C SER A 73 -16.65 -3.97 13.70
N GLU A 74 -16.02 -2.83 13.55
CA GLU A 74 -15.78 -2.18 12.27
C GLU A 74 -14.29 -1.95 12.05
N VAL A 75 -13.85 -2.03 10.78
CA VAL A 75 -12.45 -1.90 10.42
C VAL A 75 -12.27 -1.17 9.10
N CYS A 76 -11.27 -0.31 9.03
CA CYS A 76 -10.75 0.26 7.79
C CYS A 76 -9.62 -0.63 7.26
N ILE A 77 -9.67 -1.01 5.99
CA ILE A 77 -8.63 -1.84 5.37
C ILE A 77 -7.90 -1.08 4.27
N ALA A 78 -6.63 -1.40 4.10
CA ALA A 78 -5.86 -1.00 2.93
C ALA A 78 -5.76 -2.19 1.97
N ALA A 79 -6.00 -1.93 0.68
CA ALA A 79 -5.89 -2.92 -0.37
C ALA A 79 -4.67 -2.65 -1.23
N ALA A 80 -3.91 -3.70 -1.49
CA ALA A 80 -2.89 -3.76 -2.52
C ALA A 80 -3.20 -4.95 -3.44
N GLY A 81 -2.56 -5.04 -4.59
CA GLY A 81 -2.78 -6.20 -5.44
C GLY A 81 -2.09 -6.13 -6.80
N ARG A 82 -1.73 -7.32 -7.28
CA ARG A 82 -1.01 -7.58 -8.54
C ARG A 82 -1.68 -7.04 -9.79
N VAL A 83 -3.00 -6.91 -9.77
CA VAL A 83 -3.82 -6.57 -10.96
C VAL A 83 -4.48 -5.21 -10.79
N LEU A 84 -3.83 -4.33 -10.03
CA LEU A 84 -4.25 -2.95 -9.87
C LEU A 84 -4.22 -2.26 -11.24
N LYS A 85 -5.35 -1.67 -11.64
CA LYS A 85 -5.46 -0.86 -12.84
C LYS A 85 -5.74 0.58 -12.48
N THR A 86 -5.04 1.48 -13.14
CA THR A 86 -5.18 2.92 -12.94
C THR A 86 -5.61 3.57 -14.23
N VAL A 87 -6.65 4.38 -14.18
CA VAL A 87 -7.15 5.18 -15.31
C VAL A 87 -7.06 6.65 -14.92
N THR A 88 -6.42 7.44 -15.77
CA THR A 88 -6.43 8.89 -15.64
C THR A 88 -7.42 9.45 -16.66
N THR A 89 -8.30 10.33 -16.22
CA THR A 89 -9.29 10.97 -17.08
C THR A 89 -9.50 12.43 -16.67
N HIS A 90 -10.10 13.19 -17.58
CA HIS A 90 -10.50 14.57 -17.37
C HIS A 90 -12.01 14.67 -17.48
N VAL A 91 -12.65 15.31 -16.50
CA VAL A 91 -14.09 15.56 -16.50
C VAL A 91 -14.36 17.03 -16.25
N GLU A 92 -15.50 17.49 -16.78
CA GLU A 92 -15.95 18.87 -16.66
C GLU A 92 -17.43 18.91 -16.29
N TYR A 93 -17.81 19.95 -15.59
CA TYR A 93 -19.20 20.26 -15.26
C TYR A 93 -19.48 21.75 -15.55
N GLU A 94 -20.50 22.03 -16.36
CA GLU A 94 -20.92 23.38 -16.72
C GLU A 94 -22.16 23.77 -15.91
N TYR A 95 -22.12 24.94 -15.30
CA TYR A 95 -23.29 25.53 -14.65
C TYR A 95 -24.18 26.24 -15.65
N ALA A 96 -25.50 26.24 -15.42
CA ALA A 96 -26.45 27.00 -16.23
C ALA A 96 -26.25 28.54 -16.11
N GLU A 97 -25.79 28.99 -14.95
CA GLU A 97 -25.43 30.37 -14.64
C GLU A 97 -24.20 30.36 -13.72
N GLU A 98 -23.44 31.49 -13.72
CA GLU A 98 -22.29 31.62 -12.83
C GLU A 98 -22.66 31.31 -11.37
N SER A 99 -22.05 30.30 -10.80
CA SER A 99 -22.38 29.78 -9.47
C SER A 99 -21.13 29.72 -8.57
N VAL A 100 -21.36 29.76 -7.26
CA VAL A 100 -20.30 29.52 -6.28
C VAL A 100 -20.11 28.01 -6.14
N VAL A 101 -18.89 27.53 -6.38
CA VAL A 101 -18.54 26.09 -6.26
C VAL A 101 -18.66 25.65 -4.80
N THR A 102 -19.42 24.59 -4.58
CA THR A 102 -19.62 23.99 -3.26
C THR A 102 -18.89 22.64 -3.14
N GLY A 103 -18.74 22.14 -1.91
CA GLY A 103 -18.21 20.80 -1.69
C GLY A 103 -19.07 19.69 -2.33
N GLU A 104 -20.38 19.94 -2.51
CA GLU A 104 -21.31 19.02 -3.17
C GLU A 104 -21.08 18.97 -4.70
N ASP A 105 -20.72 20.10 -5.31
CA ASP A 105 -20.34 20.16 -6.73
C ASP A 105 -19.03 19.41 -6.97
N ILE A 106 -18.04 19.58 -6.08
CA ILE A 106 -16.76 18.86 -6.14
C ILE A 106 -17.00 17.34 -6.00
N HIS A 107 -17.86 16.95 -5.06
CA HIS A 107 -18.21 15.53 -4.90
C HIS A 107 -18.88 14.96 -6.17
N THR A 108 -19.79 15.73 -6.77
CA THR A 108 -20.44 15.34 -8.03
C THR A 108 -19.42 15.20 -9.16
N LEU A 109 -18.47 16.13 -9.27
CA LEU A 109 -17.40 16.10 -10.25
C LEU A 109 -16.54 14.83 -10.08
N ASN A 110 -16.14 14.52 -8.84
CA ASN A 110 -15.40 13.29 -8.52
C ASN A 110 -16.17 12.02 -8.94
N LEU A 111 -17.49 11.97 -8.73
CA LEU A 111 -18.30 10.83 -9.16
C LEU A 111 -18.34 10.69 -10.68
N LEU A 112 -18.46 11.80 -11.42
CA LEU A 112 -18.39 11.80 -12.88
C LEU A 112 -17.02 11.30 -13.37
N GLY A 113 -15.94 11.69 -12.71
CA GLY A 113 -14.59 11.22 -13.00
C GLY A 113 -14.43 9.71 -12.78
N VAL A 114 -14.96 9.19 -11.69
CA VAL A 114 -14.97 7.75 -11.40
C VAL A 114 -15.79 6.98 -12.43
N GLU A 115 -16.98 7.46 -12.79
CA GLU A 115 -17.85 6.84 -13.80
C GLU A 115 -17.16 6.79 -15.17
N GLN A 116 -16.61 7.92 -15.63
CA GLN A 116 -15.89 7.98 -16.90
C GLN A 116 -14.66 7.05 -16.91
N ALA A 117 -13.90 7.01 -15.83
CA ALA A 117 -12.75 6.10 -15.71
C ALA A 117 -13.19 4.63 -15.76
N GLN A 118 -14.34 4.30 -15.19
CA GLN A 118 -14.91 2.95 -15.26
C GLN A 118 -15.32 2.57 -16.67
N ASP A 119 -15.89 3.48 -17.44
CA ASP A 119 -16.26 3.25 -18.84
C ASP A 119 -15.03 3.07 -19.72
N ILE A 120 -14.00 3.92 -19.55
CA ILE A 120 -12.70 3.75 -20.25
C ILE A 120 -12.11 2.37 -19.93
N LEU A 121 -12.14 1.95 -18.66
CA LEU A 121 -11.64 0.64 -18.26
C LEU A 121 -12.42 -0.50 -18.91
N ARG A 122 -13.75 -0.39 -19.00
CA ARG A 122 -14.60 -1.38 -19.67
C ARG A 122 -14.28 -1.51 -21.15
N GLU A 123 -14.07 -0.40 -21.86
CA GLU A 123 -13.72 -0.39 -23.28
C GLU A 123 -12.34 -1.00 -23.55
N GLN A 124 -11.38 -0.80 -22.66
CA GLN A 124 -10.02 -1.33 -22.75
C GLN A 124 -9.89 -2.77 -22.28
N ASN A 125 -10.92 -3.31 -21.62
CA ASN A 125 -10.82 -4.57 -20.92
C ASN A 125 -11.41 -5.71 -21.72
N ASP A 126 -10.57 -6.44 -22.46
CA ASP A 126 -10.93 -7.68 -23.16
C ASP A 126 -11.14 -8.88 -22.22
N THR A 127 -10.99 -8.68 -20.90
CA THR A 127 -11.07 -9.75 -19.89
C THR A 127 -12.48 -9.86 -19.31
N LYS A 128 -12.84 -11.07 -18.85
CA LYS A 128 -14.12 -11.34 -18.16
C LYS A 128 -14.17 -10.80 -16.72
N TYR A 129 -13.10 -10.17 -16.25
CA TYR A 129 -13.03 -9.67 -14.89
C TYR A 129 -13.82 -8.38 -14.73
N LYS A 130 -14.66 -8.34 -13.70
CA LYS A 130 -15.24 -7.10 -13.20
C LYS A 130 -14.24 -6.41 -12.29
N PHE A 131 -14.24 -5.09 -12.32
CA PHE A 131 -13.36 -4.26 -11.51
C PHE A 131 -14.17 -3.32 -10.64
N TYR A 132 -13.73 -3.15 -9.40
CA TYR A 132 -14.27 -2.18 -8.44
C TYR A 132 -13.32 -1.01 -8.27
N CYS A 133 -13.87 0.20 -8.24
CA CYS A 133 -13.11 1.37 -7.80
C CYS A 133 -12.79 1.23 -6.32
N VAL A 134 -11.51 1.25 -5.99
CA VAL A 134 -11.02 1.13 -4.61
C VAL A 134 -10.40 2.42 -4.10
N GLY A 135 -10.25 3.42 -4.96
CA GLY A 135 -9.79 4.74 -4.60
C GLY A 135 -9.59 5.64 -5.80
N TYR A 136 -9.54 6.93 -5.53
CA TYR A 136 -9.21 7.95 -6.53
C TYR A 136 -8.41 9.08 -5.89
N SER A 137 -7.74 9.86 -6.73
CA SER A 137 -7.03 11.07 -6.33
C SER A 137 -7.20 12.13 -7.42
N VAL A 138 -7.60 13.32 -7.03
CA VAL A 138 -7.63 14.45 -7.95
C VAL A 138 -6.22 14.96 -8.16
N VAL A 139 -5.80 15.07 -9.40
CA VAL A 139 -4.47 15.55 -9.80
C VAL A 139 -4.48 17.07 -9.92
N LYS A 140 -5.53 17.61 -10.57
CA LYS A 140 -5.70 19.05 -10.79
C LYS A 140 -7.16 19.40 -10.82
N TYR A 141 -7.48 20.60 -10.33
CA TYR A 141 -8.76 21.25 -10.53
C TYR A 141 -8.65 22.33 -11.59
N TYR A 142 -9.76 22.55 -12.29
CA TYR A 142 -9.92 23.63 -13.28
C TYR A 142 -11.13 24.49 -12.93
N LEU A 143 -10.94 25.79 -13.02
CA LEU A 143 -11.98 26.79 -12.85
C LEU A 143 -11.99 27.67 -14.10
N ASN A 144 -13.07 27.60 -14.92
CA ASN A 144 -13.13 28.28 -16.21
C ASN A 144 -11.88 28.05 -17.08
N GLU A 145 -11.41 26.78 -17.16
CA GLU A 145 -10.22 26.31 -17.90
C GLU A 145 -8.86 26.67 -17.29
N GLU A 146 -8.80 27.43 -16.22
CA GLU A 146 -7.55 27.73 -15.50
C GLU A 146 -7.30 26.73 -14.36
N VAL A 147 -6.03 26.37 -14.14
CA VAL A 147 -5.63 25.39 -13.11
C VAL A 147 -5.64 26.05 -11.72
N PHE A 148 -6.28 25.38 -10.77
CA PHE A 148 -6.36 25.77 -9.37
C PHE A 148 -5.95 24.62 -8.44
N ILE A 149 -5.48 24.97 -7.24
CA ILE A 149 -5.20 23.99 -6.16
C ILE A 149 -6.50 23.60 -5.45
N SER A 150 -7.41 24.56 -5.27
CA SER A 150 -8.74 24.37 -4.70
C SER A 150 -9.72 25.30 -5.40
N ILE A 151 -10.91 24.79 -5.68
CA ILE A 151 -11.96 25.55 -6.38
C ILE A 151 -13.16 25.88 -5.50
N GLU A 152 -13.24 25.30 -4.30
CA GLU A 152 -14.34 25.52 -3.36
C GLU A 152 -14.44 27.00 -2.95
N GLY A 153 -15.65 27.54 -2.99
CA GLY A 153 -15.94 28.94 -2.66
C GLY A 153 -15.67 29.94 -3.79
N HIS A 154 -15.06 29.52 -4.89
CA HIS A 154 -14.89 30.38 -6.07
C HIS A 154 -16.14 30.41 -6.94
N LYS A 155 -16.29 31.48 -7.73
CA LYS A 155 -17.35 31.58 -8.73
C LYS A 155 -16.85 31.05 -10.08
N ALA A 156 -17.68 30.28 -10.73
CA ALA A 156 -17.38 29.69 -12.03
C ALA A 156 -18.63 29.49 -12.89
N ASN A 157 -18.44 29.49 -14.21
CA ASN A 157 -19.39 28.95 -15.17
C ASN A 157 -19.11 27.46 -15.47
N LYS A 158 -17.85 27.05 -15.29
CA LYS A 158 -17.40 25.70 -15.59
C LYS A 158 -16.33 25.27 -14.58
N ILE A 159 -16.46 24.06 -14.08
CA ILE A 159 -15.44 23.40 -13.27
C ILE A 159 -14.97 22.12 -13.96
N GLY A 160 -13.74 21.71 -13.66
CA GLY A 160 -13.18 20.47 -14.18
C GLY A 160 -12.14 19.89 -13.24
N GLU A 161 -11.79 18.63 -13.50
CA GLU A 161 -10.68 17.97 -12.81
C GLU A 161 -9.99 16.94 -13.68
N ASP A 162 -8.69 16.79 -13.47
CA ASP A 162 -7.94 15.61 -13.83
C ASP A 162 -7.93 14.68 -12.63
N ILE A 163 -8.42 13.46 -12.79
CA ILE A 163 -8.57 12.48 -11.74
C ILE A 163 -7.90 11.17 -12.11
N ILE A 164 -7.22 10.56 -11.14
CA ILE A 164 -6.71 9.19 -11.23
C ILE A 164 -7.64 8.30 -10.43
N VAL A 165 -8.19 7.28 -11.09
CA VAL A 165 -9.07 6.30 -10.46
C VAL A 165 -8.40 4.94 -10.52
N THR A 166 -8.41 4.24 -9.40
CA THR A 166 -7.77 2.94 -9.26
C THR A 166 -8.80 1.85 -9.00
N PHE A 167 -8.59 0.74 -9.68
CA PHE A 167 -9.49 -0.39 -9.70
C PHE A 167 -8.77 -1.68 -9.33
N LEU A 168 -9.47 -2.54 -8.56
CA LEU A 168 -9.07 -3.91 -8.31
C LEU A 168 -10.11 -4.89 -8.87
N PRO A 169 -9.70 -6.11 -9.25
CA PRO A 169 -10.63 -7.16 -9.62
C PRO A 169 -11.61 -7.51 -8.49
N GLU A 170 -12.84 -7.88 -8.87
CA GLU A 170 -13.92 -8.26 -7.96
C GLU A 170 -13.49 -9.35 -6.98
N ASP A 171 -12.81 -10.38 -7.44
CA ASP A 171 -12.35 -11.51 -6.65
C ASP A 171 -11.35 -11.10 -5.54
N VAL A 172 -10.51 -10.10 -5.80
CA VAL A 172 -9.58 -9.56 -4.79
C VAL A 172 -10.35 -8.83 -3.69
N VAL A 173 -11.28 -7.95 -4.09
CA VAL A 173 -12.12 -7.19 -3.15
C VAL A 173 -13.00 -8.13 -2.33
N ASP A 174 -13.68 -9.08 -2.97
CA ASP A 174 -14.52 -10.08 -2.31
C ASP A 174 -13.73 -10.96 -1.35
N GLY A 175 -12.50 -11.31 -1.69
CA GLY A 175 -11.60 -12.05 -0.82
C GLY A 175 -11.29 -11.30 0.48
N LEU A 176 -11.01 -9.99 0.39
CA LEU A 176 -10.77 -9.13 1.55
C LEU A 176 -12.02 -9.00 2.44
N TYR A 177 -13.17 -8.68 1.83
CA TYR A 177 -14.43 -8.57 2.57
C TYR A 177 -14.82 -9.90 3.23
N SER A 178 -14.62 -11.03 2.53
CA SER A 178 -14.90 -12.37 3.06
C SER A 178 -14.01 -12.71 4.25
N ALA A 179 -12.72 -12.39 4.18
CA ALA A 179 -11.78 -12.64 5.28
C ALA A 179 -12.12 -11.82 6.53
N VAL A 180 -12.44 -10.53 6.35
CA VAL A 180 -12.87 -9.63 7.44
C VAL A 180 -14.22 -10.08 8.02
N GLY A 181 -15.19 -10.44 7.15
CA GLY A 181 -16.50 -10.93 7.57
C GLY A 181 -16.44 -12.23 8.38
N GLN A 182 -15.55 -13.18 8.01
CA GLN A 182 -15.29 -14.40 8.78
C GLN A 182 -14.66 -14.09 10.16
N ALA A 183 -13.91 -13.00 10.28
CA ALA A 183 -13.41 -12.50 11.56
C ALA A 183 -14.47 -11.73 12.37
N LYS A 184 -15.73 -11.76 11.93
CA LYS A 184 -16.89 -11.09 12.58
C LYS A 184 -16.69 -9.58 12.72
N MET A 185 -16.26 -8.95 11.62
CA MET A 185 -16.17 -7.50 11.47
C MET A 185 -16.80 -7.06 10.16
N THR A 186 -17.18 -5.79 10.09
CA THR A 186 -17.62 -5.12 8.86
C THR A 186 -16.54 -4.16 8.40
N VAL A 187 -16.34 -4.08 7.08
CA VAL A 187 -15.44 -3.10 6.48
C VAL A 187 -16.15 -1.75 6.46
N ALA A 188 -15.67 -0.81 7.28
CA ALA A 188 -16.19 0.55 7.34
C ALA A 188 -15.69 1.40 6.17
N ASN A 189 -14.42 1.19 5.79
CA ASN A 189 -13.81 1.87 4.66
C ASN A 189 -12.69 1.01 4.06
N MET A 190 -12.46 1.18 2.76
CA MET A 190 -11.33 0.59 2.06
C MET A 190 -10.57 1.69 1.34
N THR A 191 -9.25 1.68 1.44
CA THR A 191 -8.34 2.56 0.72
C THR A 191 -7.27 1.75 0.01
N LEU A 192 -6.47 2.42 -0.81
CA LEU A 192 -5.26 1.82 -1.38
C LEU A 192 -4.09 1.95 -0.41
N GLU A 193 -3.30 0.90 -0.30
CA GLU A 193 -2.08 0.89 0.49
C GLU A 193 -1.12 2.03 0.11
N PRO A 194 -0.84 2.31 -1.17
CA PRO A 194 -0.03 3.46 -1.58
C PRO A 194 -0.58 4.82 -1.13
N ILE A 195 -1.91 5.00 -1.10
CA ILE A 195 -2.53 6.24 -0.60
C ILE A 195 -2.31 6.37 0.91
N ALA A 196 -2.54 5.30 1.65
CA ALA A 196 -2.30 5.28 3.08
C ALA A 196 -0.82 5.53 3.41
N ALA A 197 0.09 4.88 2.69
CA ALA A 197 1.53 5.04 2.87
C ALA A 197 2.00 6.48 2.63
N ILE A 198 1.57 7.14 1.56
CA ILE A 198 1.91 8.54 1.29
C ILE A 198 1.43 9.46 2.41
N ASN A 199 0.20 9.25 2.90
CA ASN A 199 -0.38 10.10 3.93
C ASN A 199 0.36 10.02 5.27
N VAL A 200 1.03 8.90 5.54
CA VAL A 200 1.81 8.70 6.76
C VAL A 200 3.29 9.01 6.57
N ALA A 201 3.87 8.59 5.44
CA ALA A 201 5.31 8.65 5.22
C ALA A 201 5.80 10.02 4.72
N ILE A 202 5.02 10.69 3.84
CA ILE A 202 5.44 11.94 3.22
C ILE A 202 4.70 13.12 3.89
N PRO A 203 5.44 14.01 4.61
CA PRO A 203 4.85 15.24 5.15
C PRO A 203 4.22 16.10 4.04
N GLU A 204 3.12 16.79 4.34
CA GLU A 204 2.36 17.57 3.34
C GLU A 204 3.21 18.56 2.55
N ASN A 205 4.11 19.27 3.22
CA ASN A 205 4.99 20.25 2.58
C ASN A 205 5.96 19.62 1.55
N PHE A 206 6.28 18.33 1.68
CA PHE A 206 7.11 17.62 0.71
C PHE A 206 6.30 17.04 -0.45
N ARG A 207 4.98 16.86 -0.31
CA ARG A 207 4.13 16.35 -1.39
C ARG A 207 4.06 17.28 -2.60
N MET A 208 4.40 18.55 -2.43
CA MET A 208 4.57 19.50 -3.54
C MET A 208 5.71 19.15 -4.48
N LEU A 209 6.69 18.37 -4.00
CA LEU A 209 7.82 17.91 -4.78
C LEU A 209 7.44 16.69 -5.62
N ASN A 210 8.22 16.46 -6.68
CA ASN A 210 8.13 15.21 -7.45
C ASN A 210 8.87 14.10 -6.69
N ILE A 211 8.13 13.29 -5.94
CA ILE A 211 8.67 12.25 -5.07
C ILE A 211 8.09 10.90 -5.47
N ALA A 212 8.95 9.88 -5.59
CA ALA A 212 8.56 8.49 -5.66
C ALA A 212 8.70 7.85 -4.26
N LEU A 213 7.61 7.33 -3.72
CA LEU A 213 7.57 6.48 -2.54
C LEU A 213 7.60 5.03 -3.02
N VAL A 214 8.55 4.26 -2.51
CA VAL A 214 8.67 2.81 -2.79
C VAL A 214 8.51 2.06 -1.47
N ASP A 215 7.49 1.21 -1.42
CA ASP A 215 7.25 0.29 -0.31
C ASP A 215 7.57 -1.13 -0.75
N VAL A 216 8.62 -1.71 -0.17
CA VAL A 216 9.08 -3.06 -0.48
C VAL A 216 8.59 -4.00 0.59
N GLY A 217 7.57 -4.77 0.26
CA GLY A 217 6.95 -5.74 1.15
C GLY A 217 7.61 -7.12 1.12
N ALA A 218 6.80 -8.13 1.42
CA ALA A 218 7.21 -9.53 1.31
C ALA A 218 7.04 -10.06 -0.13
N GLY A 219 5.86 -9.93 -0.74
CA GLY A 219 5.57 -10.45 -2.07
C GLY A 219 5.47 -9.39 -3.16
N THR A 220 5.26 -8.11 -2.82
CA THR A 220 5.09 -7.00 -3.76
C THR A 220 5.94 -5.80 -3.37
N SER A 221 6.28 -4.98 -4.37
CA SER A 221 6.83 -3.64 -4.13
C SER A 221 5.90 -2.62 -4.78
N ASP A 222 5.35 -1.72 -3.96
CA ASP A 222 4.39 -0.72 -4.36
C ASP A 222 5.10 0.63 -4.57
N ILE A 223 4.72 1.31 -5.66
CA ILE A 223 5.35 2.56 -6.08
C ILE A 223 4.26 3.60 -6.27
N SER A 224 4.43 4.74 -5.64
CA SER A 224 3.55 5.89 -5.81
C SER A 224 4.34 7.16 -6.06
N ILE A 225 3.82 8.03 -6.90
CA ILE A 225 4.48 9.28 -7.28
C ILE A 225 3.58 10.45 -6.90
N THR A 226 4.16 11.41 -6.16
CA THR A 226 3.51 12.67 -5.82
C THR A 226 4.12 13.80 -6.64
N ARG A 227 3.32 14.80 -6.97
CA ARG A 227 3.72 16.06 -7.58
C ARG A 227 2.65 17.12 -7.34
N GLU A 228 3.07 18.34 -7.06
CA GLU A 228 2.16 19.49 -6.87
C GLU A 228 1.07 19.24 -5.81
N GLY A 229 1.42 18.48 -4.77
CA GLY A 229 0.51 18.13 -3.66
C GLY A 229 -0.39 16.92 -3.90
N SER A 230 -0.42 16.38 -5.11
CA SER A 230 -1.29 15.28 -5.50
C SER A 230 -0.52 14.01 -5.84
N ILE A 231 -1.20 12.88 -5.75
CA ILE A 231 -0.70 11.61 -6.27
C ILE A 231 -0.99 11.60 -7.76
N ILE A 232 0.05 11.41 -8.57
CA ILE A 232 -0.06 11.47 -10.03
C ILE A 232 0.06 10.09 -10.69
N ALA A 233 0.59 9.10 -10.00
CA ALA A 233 0.71 7.74 -10.52
C ALA A 233 0.88 6.71 -9.39
N TYR A 234 0.40 5.48 -9.67
CA TYR A 234 0.63 4.27 -8.88
C TYR A 234 1.12 3.15 -9.78
N GLY A 235 1.94 2.29 -9.22
CA GLY A 235 2.34 1.05 -9.86
C GLY A 235 2.84 0.05 -8.83
N MET A 236 2.92 -1.20 -9.25
CA MET A 236 3.40 -2.29 -8.43
C MET A 236 4.27 -3.21 -9.27
N ILE A 237 5.26 -3.80 -8.65
CA ILE A 237 6.02 -4.92 -9.21
C ILE A 237 5.84 -6.15 -8.32
N PRO A 238 5.69 -7.36 -8.90
CA PRO A 238 5.46 -8.60 -8.16
C PRO A 238 6.78 -9.23 -7.72
N TYR A 239 7.70 -8.42 -7.20
CA TYR A 239 9.00 -8.84 -6.69
C TYR A 239 9.31 -8.07 -5.41
N ALA A 240 9.66 -8.81 -4.35
CA ALA A 240 10.01 -8.22 -3.06
C ALA A 240 10.88 -9.17 -2.20
N GLY A 241 10.72 -9.16 -0.89
CA GLY A 241 11.57 -9.91 0.02
C GLY A 241 11.47 -11.43 -0.06
N ASP A 242 10.36 -11.98 -0.57
CA ASP A 242 10.13 -13.43 -0.65
C ASP A 242 11.00 -14.09 -1.71
N GLU A 243 11.31 -13.42 -2.82
CA GLU A 243 12.25 -13.92 -3.83
C GLU A 243 13.62 -14.20 -3.24
N LEU A 244 14.09 -13.35 -2.33
CA LEU A 244 15.37 -13.55 -1.65
C LEU A 244 15.30 -14.75 -0.71
N THR A 245 14.19 -14.88 0.01
CA THR A 245 13.97 -16.00 0.93
C THR A 245 13.87 -17.34 0.18
N GLU A 246 13.21 -17.35 -0.98
CA GLU A 246 13.09 -18.56 -1.81
C GLU A 246 14.45 -19.03 -2.37
N LEU A 247 15.35 -18.10 -2.73
CA LEU A 247 16.71 -18.47 -3.11
C LEU A 247 17.46 -19.17 -1.97
N ILE A 248 17.29 -18.69 -0.75
CA ILE A 248 17.91 -19.30 0.44
C ILE A 248 17.30 -20.69 0.70
N VAL A 249 15.97 -20.83 0.59
CA VAL A 249 15.29 -22.15 0.66
C VAL A 249 15.91 -23.14 -0.31
N GLN A 250 16.09 -22.74 -1.56
CA GLN A 250 16.62 -23.61 -2.63
C GLN A 250 18.09 -23.94 -2.43
N GLN A 251 18.90 -22.98 -2.01
CA GLN A 251 20.34 -23.16 -1.85
C GLN A 251 20.70 -24.02 -0.65
N TYR A 252 20.03 -23.80 0.48
CA TYR A 252 20.39 -24.44 1.75
C TYR A 252 19.44 -25.57 2.14
N LEU A 253 18.42 -25.85 1.32
CA LEU A 253 17.43 -26.94 1.53
C LEU A 253 16.76 -26.84 2.91
N VAL A 254 16.36 -25.67 3.31
CA VAL A 254 15.66 -25.36 4.56
C VAL A 254 14.20 -24.97 4.28
N ASP A 255 13.36 -24.99 5.31
CA ASP A 255 12.01 -24.44 5.19
C ASP A 255 12.02 -22.91 5.07
N PHE A 256 10.89 -22.35 4.61
CA PHE A 256 10.78 -20.92 4.35
C PHE A 256 10.99 -20.05 5.61
N GLN A 257 10.55 -20.50 6.79
CA GLN A 257 10.71 -19.75 8.03
C GLN A 257 12.18 -19.71 8.47
N THR A 258 12.87 -20.84 8.33
CA THR A 258 14.32 -20.92 8.59
C THR A 258 15.09 -20.03 7.61
N ALA A 259 14.78 -20.09 6.31
CA ALA A 259 15.39 -19.21 5.30
C ALA A 259 15.16 -17.71 5.58
N GLU A 260 13.96 -17.34 6.02
CA GLU A 260 13.66 -15.97 6.41
C GLU A 260 14.47 -15.51 7.61
N LYS A 261 14.63 -16.36 8.63
CA LYS A 261 15.50 -16.08 9.78
C LYS A 261 16.96 -15.92 9.34
N MET A 262 17.44 -16.78 8.45
CA MET A 262 18.80 -16.69 7.90
C MET A 262 19.00 -15.35 7.16
N LYS A 263 18.06 -14.96 6.30
CA LYS A 263 18.06 -13.67 5.59
C LYS A 263 18.13 -12.49 6.57
N LEU A 264 17.30 -12.50 7.61
CA LEU A 264 17.27 -11.44 8.60
C LEU A 264 18.54 -11.39 9.44
N ALA A 265 19.03 -12.53 9.90
CA ALA A 265 20.27 -12.64 10.68
C ALA A 265 21.48 -12.16 9.88
N SER A 266 21.58 -12.52 8.58
CA SER A 266 22.68 -12.09 7.71
C SER A 266 22.85 -10.58 7.60
N SER A 267 21.80 -9.80 7.88
CA SER A 267 21.86 -8.33 7.86
C SER A 267 22.49 -7.70 9.11
N SER A 268 22.71 -8.48 10.17
CA SER A 268 23.13 -7.98 11.48
C SER A 268 24.25 -8.79 12.15
N GLU A 269 24.51 -9.99 11.67
CA GLU A 269 25.48 -10.94 12.21
C GLU A 269 26.53 -11.26 11.16
N ASP A 270 27.75 -11.55 11.56
CA ASP A 270 28.83 -11.92 10.64
C ASP A 270 28.66 -13.38 10.16
N GLU A 271 28.09 -14.23 11.00
CA GLU A 271 27.84 -15.65 10.73
C GLU A 271 26.37 -15.99 11.05
N VAL A 272 25.78 -16.87 10.27
CA VAL A 272 24.40 -17.37 10.44
C VAL A 272 24.42 -18.85 10.74
N THR A 273 23.79 -19.24 11.85
CA THR A 273 23.60 -20.64 12.21
C THR A 273 22.17 -21.08 11.90
N TYR A 274 22.02 -22.23 11.23
CA TYR A 274 20.73 -22.80 10.88
C TYR A 274 20.77 -24.35 11.00
N GLU A 275 19.58 -24.95 11.07
CA GLU A 275 19.42 -26.40 10.97
C GLU A 275 18.82 -26.75 9.60
N ASP A 276 19.40 -27.75 8.93
CA ASP A 276 18.84 -28.27 7.68
C ASP A 276 17.65 -29.22 7.93
N ILE A 277 17.05 -29.73 6.86
CA ILE A 277 15.91 -30.68 6.95
C ILE A 277 16.22 -31.97 7.71
N MET A 278 17.48 -32.28 7.95
CA MET A 278 17.94 -33.43 8.74
C MET A 278 18.26 -33.08 10.19
N SER A 279 17.95 -31.86 10.61
CA SER A 279 18.28 -31.29 11.93
C SER A 279 19.79 -31.25 12.21
N ILE A 280 20.60 -31.13 11.18
CA ILE A 280 22.04 -30.92 11.31
C ILE A 280 22.29 -29.40 11.37
N SER A 281 23.05 -28.99 12.39
CA SER A 281 23.40 -27.56 12.54
C SER A 281 24.57 -27.19 11.65
N HIS A 282 24.41 -26.08 10.94
CA HIS A 282 25.42 -25.49 10.07
C HIS A 282 25.65 -24.04 10.47
N THR A 283 26.89 -23.57 10.30
CA THR A 283 27.24 -22.15 10.45
C THR A 283 27.94 -21.69 9.18
N ILE A 284 27.46 -20.60 8.61
CA ILE A 284 27.99 -20.03 7.37
C ILE A 284 28.23 -18.52 7.54
N PRO A 285 29.21 -17.93 6.83
CA PRO A 285 29.39 -16.50 6.80
C PRO A 285 28.19 -15.81 6.16
N SER A 286 27.70 -14.71 6.75
CA SER A 286 26.61 -13.89 6.20
C SER A 286 26.90 -13.40 4.77
N LYS A 287 28.17 -13.24 4.44
CA LYS A 287 28.63 -12.88 3.09
C LYS A 287 28.16 -13.87 2.02
N GLU A 288 28.11 -15.17 2.30
CA GLU A 288 27.62 -16.17 1.34
C GLU A 288 26.13 -15.97 1.00
N ILE A 289 25.33 -15.61 2.00
CA ILE A 289 23.92 -15.29 1.77
C ILE A 289 23.78 -14.01 0.92
N TRP A 290 24.59 -12.99 1.20
CA TRP A 290 24.59 -11.76 0.43
C TRP A 290 25.02 -11.97 -1.03
N GLU A 291 26.04 -12.77 -1.27
CA GLU A 291 26.49 -13.11 -2.64
C GLU A 291 25.43 -13.90 -3.40
N LEU A 292 24.68 -14.76 -2.71
CA LEU A 292 23.57 -15.50 -3.28
C LEU A 292 22.40 -14.59 -3.71
N VAL A 293 22.01 -13.64 -2.86
CA VAL A 293 20.82 -12.82 -3.10
C VAL A 293 21.09 -11.56 -3.92
N ALA A 294 22.34 -11.09 -4.02
CA ALA A 294 22.72 -9.85 -4.68
C ALA A 294 22.19 -9.70 -6.12
N PRO A 295 22.25 -10.72 -7.01
CA PRO A 295 21.70 -10.61 -8.36
C PRO A 295 20.19 -10.35 -8.38
N THR A 296 19.46 -10.93 -7.42
CA THR A 296 18.01 -10.72 -7.30
C THR A 296 17.68 -9.34 -6.73
N VAL A 297 18.48 -8.83 -5.80
CA VAL A 297 18.38 -7.45 -5.33
C VAL A 297 18.59 -6.47 -6.48
N GLU A 298 19.63 -6.69 -7.32
CA GLU A 298 19.87 -5.87 -8.51
C GLU A 298 18.71 -5.93 -9.51
N LYS A 299 18.11 -7.10 -9.71
CA LYS A 299 16.91 -7.25 -10.54
C LYS A 299 15.75 -6.44 -9.97
N ILE A 300 15.42 -6.60 -8.69
CA ILE A 300 14.31 -5.88 -8.02
C ILE A 300 14.53 -4.37 -8.13
N THR A 301 15.72 -3.88 -7.82
CA THR A 301 16.03 -2.44 -7.88
C THR A 301 15.96 -1.90 -9.31
N SER A 302 16.35 -2.69 -10.31
CA SER A 302 16.24 -2.32 -11.72
C SER A 302 14.79 -2.23 -12.19
N GLU A 303 13.95 -3.18 -11.77
CA GLU A 303 12.50 -3.17 -12.05
C GLU A 303 11.81 -1.99 -11.37
N VAL A 304 12.15 -1.69 -10.11
CA VAL A 304 11.66 -0.49 -9.41
C VAL A 304 12.05 0.77 -10.17
N ALA A 305 13.30 0.90 -10.57
CA ALA A 305 13.78 2.08 -11.30
C ALA A 305 13.08 2.23 -12.67
N ALA A 306 12.89 1.13 -13.39
CA ALA A 306 12.16 1.12 -14.66
C ALA A 306 10.70 1.53 -14.47
N LYS A 307 10.03 1.02 -13.42
CA LYS A 307 8.65 1.36 -13.11
C LYS A 307 8.47 2.81 -12.68
N ILE A 308 9.38 3.34 -11.87
CA ILE A 308 9.39 4.77 -11.52
C ILE A 308 9.52 5.64 -12.79
N LYS A 309 10.41 5.27 -13.69
CA LYS A 309 10.61 5.98 -14.96
C LYS A 309 9.36 5.96 -15.84
N GLU A 310 8.74 4.80 -15.99
CA GLU A 310 7.46 4.63 -16.70
C GLU A 310 6.38 5.55 -16.11
N LEU A 311 6.16 5.46 -14.79
CA LEU A 311 5.11 6.20 -14.09
C LEU A 311 5.34 7.72 -14.06
N ASN A 312 6.59 8.16 -14.06
CA ASN A 312 6.97 9.58 -13.95
C ASN A 312 7.17 10.27 -15.31
N GLY A 313 7.00 9.56 -16.44
CA GLY A 313 7.17 10.09 -17.78
C GLY A 313 8.57 10.67 -18.02
N ASP A 314 9.62 9.93 -17.66
CA ASP A 314 11.04 10.28 -17.77
C ASP A 314 11.49 11.54 -16.99
N LYS A 315 10.63 12.11 -16.14
CA LYS A 315 11.02 13.23 -15.28
C LYS A 315 11.85 12.74 -14.09
N THR A 316 12.80 13.56 -13.65
CA THR A 316 13.53 13.28 -12.40
C THR A 316 12.63 13.43 -11.19
N CYS A 317 12.74 12.51 -10.23
CA CYS A 317 12.05 12.58 -8.95
C CYS A 317 13.01 12.28 -7.79
N LEU A 318 12.65 12.74 -6.62
CA LEU A 318 13.30 12.33 -5.38
C LEU A 318 12.75 10.94 -5.00
N LEU A 319 13.66 10.02 -4.68
CA LEU A 319 13.28 8.71 -4.16
C LEU A 319 13.08 8.81 -2.66
N TYR A 320 11.91 8.39 -2.19
CA TYR A 320 11.60 8.25 -0.78
C TYR A 320 11.21 6.79 -0.50
N THR A 321 11.94 6.15 0.40
CA THR A 321 11.62 4.80 0.85
C THR A 321 10.95 4.91 2.22
N SER A 322 9.80 4.26 2.39
CA SER A 322 9.16 4.18 3.70
C SER A 322 10.08 3.41 4.65
N PRO A 323 10.45 3.99 5.81
CA PRO A 323 11.18 3.23 6.79
C PRO A 323 10.29 2.10 7.31
N SER A 324 10.72 0.86 7.11
CA SER A 324 10.07 -0.28 7.74
C SER A 324 10.01 -0.05 9.25
N PRO A 325 8.93 -0.45 9.95
CA PRO A 325 8.90 -0.45 11.42
C PRO A 325 10.10 -1.14 12.05
N ARG A 326 10.77 -2.04 11.30
CA ARG A 326 12.00 -2.72 11.69
C ARG A 326 13.24 -1.82 11.62
N ASP A 327 13.24 -0.77 10.81
CA ASP A 327 14.38 0.14 10.62
C ASP A 327 14.50 1.19 11.74
N ARG A 328 13.44 1.44 12.50
CA ARG A 328 13.44 2.37 13.62
C ARG A 328 14.44 2.02 14.74
N GLN A 329 14.91 0.79 14.81
CA GLN A 329 15.92 0.38 15.79
C GLN A 329 17.37 0.70 15.40
N LYS A 330 17.66 1.08 14.16
CA LYS A 330 19.04 1.27 13.67
C LYS A 330 19.39 2.65 13.11
N SER A 331 18.48 3.60 12.97
CA SER A 331 18.80 4.93 12.45
C SER A 331 19.34 5.87 13.56
N ARG A 332 20.45 5.49 14.19
CA ARG A 332 21.42 6.46 14.68
C ARG A 332 22.57 6.51 13.68
N MET A 333 22.38 7.27 12.59
CA MET A 333 23.54 7.73 11.85
C MET A 333 24.33 8.69 12.74
N PRO A 334 25.66 8.51 12.84
CA PRO A 334 26.50 9.52 13.46
C PRO A 334 26.44 10.77 12.55
N SER A 335 26.08 11.91 13.15
CA SER A 335 26.29 13.21 12.53
C SER A 335 27.80 13.46 12.46
N SER A 336 28.43 13.19 11.32
CA SER A 336 29.72 13.78 10.99
C SER A 336 30.12 13.50 9.53
N ALA A 337 30.27 14.58 8.82
CA ALA A 337 30.87 14.91 7.55
C ALA A 337 29.93 15.13 6.40
#